data_9479dd2d05ed44e0c5b9b8d0947e744d
#
_entry.id   9479dd2d05ed44e0c5b9b8d0947e744d
#
_cell.length_a   1.000
_cell.length_b   1.000
_cell.length_c   1.000
_cell.angle_alpha   90.00
_cell.angle_beta   90.00
_cell.angle_gamma   90.00
#
_symmetry.space_group_name_H-M   'P 1'
#
loop_
_entity.id
_entity.type
_entity.pdbx_description
1 polymer ?
#
loop_
_entity_poly.entity_id
_entity_poly.type
_entity_poly.pdbx_seq_one_letter_code
_entity_poly.pdbx_strand_id
1 'polypeptide(L)'
;MPLIPEDEMERLMPALVGPARRALPPTGGPPPAPVAAATAATRPLDAVLRERRSVRAFAPRPLAATLLTDVFARALATQTRQWPVARHGDAGLRIVLAAPAVDGLAPDLHRWDPEHGFRPLHAGPDVTRSLCEAYTDAPAFALVCGAPGGTADAAYPALLTRAGALGHAILLSACTHGLLCSPWGGAGHQVTGALRASGGAGRHLFTVALGTAGPGQAPGAAEGRAAC
;
A
#
# COMPACT_ATOMS: atom_id res chain seq x y z
N MET A 1 6.12 -16.94 22.06
CA MET A 1 4.78 -16.82 21.49
C MET A 1 4.22 -18.22 21.37
N PRO A 2 3.13 -18.59 22.06
CA PRO A 2 2.59 -19.94 21.94
C PRO A 2 2.08 -20.16 20.51
N LEU A 3 2.48 -21.26 19.92
CA LEU A 3 1.92 -21.74 18.65
C LEU A 3 0.48 -22.16 18.89
N ILE A 4 -0.43 -21.79 17.98
CA ILE A 4 -1.81 -22.26 18.02
C ILE A 4 -1.79 -23.77 17.86
N PRO A 5 -2.42 -24.55 18.75
CA PRO A 5 -2.51 -26.00 18.60
C PRO A 5 -3.16 -26.41 17.27
N GLU A 6 -2.74 -27.54 16.71
CA GLU A 6 -3.24 -28.00 15.39
C GLU A 6 -4.76 -28.22 15.38
N ASP A 7 -5.32 -28.71 16.47
CA ASP A 7 -6.77 -28.91 16.64
C ASP A 7 -7.57 -27.61 16.67
N GLU A 8 -6.97 -26.53 17.17
CA GLU A 8 -7.56 -25.20 17.15
C GLU A 8 -7.45 -24.59 15.76
N MET A 9 -6.37 -24.84 15.03
CA MET A 9 -6.20 -24.47 13.64
C MET A 9 -7.24 -25.16 12.75
N GLU A 10 -7.47 -26.45 12.90
CA GLU A 10 -8.49 -27.20 12.16
C GLU A 10 -9.91 -26.69 12.42
N ARG A 11 -10.22 -26.25 13.63
CA ARG A 11 -11.52 -25.63 13.96
C ARG A 11 -11.69 -24.23 13.36
N LEU A 12 -10.61 -23.47 13.24
CA LEU A 12 -10.64 -22.13 12.67
C LEU A 12 -10.62 -22.12 11.14
N MET A 13 -10.06 -23.16 10.51
CA MET A 13 -9.94 -23.22 9.04
C MET A 13 -11.28 -23.14 8.30
N PRO A 14 -12.37 -23.83 8.70
CA PRO A 14 -13.66 -23.67 8.03
C PRO A 14 -14.25 -22.26 8.13
N ALA A 15 -14.02 -21.57 9.26
CA ALA A 15 -14.44 -20.18 9.45
C ALA A 15 -13.59 -19.19 8.63
N LEU A 16 -12.29 -19.51 8.43
CA LEU A 16 -11.38 -18.70 7.66
C LEU A 16 -11.53 -18.91 6.14
N VAL A 17 -11.81 -20.14 5.71
CA VAL A 17 -11.90 -20.49 4.29
C VAL A 17 -13.31 -20.31 3.74
N GLY A 18 -14.35 -20.39 4.55
CA GLY A 18 -15.76 -20.21 4.18
C GLY A 18 -16.18 -20.98 2.90
N PRO A 19 -17.43 -21.27 2.67
CA PRO A 19 -17.85 -21.93 1.43
C PRO A 19 -17.49 -21.05 0.22
N ALA A 20 -16.84 -21.65 -0.78
CA ALA A 20 -16.49 -20.99 -2.03
C ALA A 20 -17.70 -20.23 -2.59
N ARG A 21 -17.65 -18.91 -2.53
CA ARG A 21 -18.77 -18.08 -2.94
C ARG A 21 -18.95 -18.16 -4.45
N ARG A 22 -20.18 -18.44 -4.85
CA ARG A 22 -20.68 -18.21 -6.20
C ARG A 22 -20.28 -16.79 -6.62
N ALA A 23 -19.63 -16.66 -7.77
CA ALA A 23 -19.24 -15.37 -8.33
C ALA A 23 -20.46 -14.44 -8.33
N LEU A 24 -20.30 -13.25 -7.72
CA LEU A 24 -21.31 -12.20 -7.83
C LEU A 24 -21.49 -11.86 -9.31
N PRO A 25 -22.74 -11.65 -9.78
CA PRO A 25 -22.96 -11.20 -11.15
C PRO A 25 -22.18 -9.89 -11.36
N PRO A 26 -21.61 -9.68 -12.56
CA PRO A 26 -20.89 -8.46 -12.86
C PRO A 26 -21.83 -7.27 -12.68
N THR A 27 -21.50 -6.38 -11.77
CA THR A 27 -22.13 -5.05 -11.71
C THR A 27 -21.68 -4.34 -12.97
N GLY A 28 -22.58 -4.20 -13.95
CA GLY A 28 -22.33 -3.59 -15.25
C GLY A 28 -22.10 -2.09 -15.15
N GLY A 29 -20.94 -1.70 -14.64
CA GLY A 29 -20.39 -0.36 -14.82
C GLY A 29 -19.50 -0.32 -16.06
N PRO A 30 -19.33 0.83 -16.72
CA PRO A 30 -18.41 0.98 -17.83
C PRO A 30 -16.99 0.53 -17.39
N PRO A 31 -16.20 -0.07 -18.31
CA PRO A 31 -14.84 -0.45 -18.01
C PRO A 31 -14.07 0.79 -17.50
N PRO A 32 -13.20 0.65 -16.49
CA PRO A 32 -12.39 1.77 -16.03
C PRO A 32 -11.59 2.33 -17.20
N ALA A 33 -11.56 3.66 -17.31
CA ALA A 33 -10.78 4.36 -18.31
C ALA A 33 -9.32 3.87 -18.26
N PRO A 34 -8.62 3.81 -19.41
CA PRO A 34 -7.23 3.37 -19.43
C PRO A 34 -6.40 4.30 -18.52
N VAL A 35 -5.76 3.69 -17.53
CA VAL A 35 -4.79 4.41 -16.67
C VAL A 35 -3.75 5.02 -17.59
N ALA A 36 -3.56 6.34 -17.48
CA ALA A 36 -2.55 7.07 -18.27
C ALA A 36 -1.21 6.31 -18.25
N ALA A 37 -0.54 6.24 -19.39
CA ALA A 37 0.72 5.52 -19.51
C ALA A 37 1.70 6.03 -18.45
N ALA A 38 2.01 5.19 -17.49
CA ALA A 38 2.99 5.52 -16.44
C ALA A 38 4.35 5.75 -17.10
N THR A 39 5.08 6.75 -16.63
CA THR A 39 6.44 7.07 -17.09
C THR A 39 7.29 5.79 -17.09
N ALA A 40 8.13 5.63 -18.09
CA ALA A 40 8.97 4.44 -18.24
C ALA A 40 9.83 4.22 -16.97
N ALA A 41 9.81 3.00 -16.45
CA ALA A 41 10.65 2.64 -15.31
C ALA A 41 12.12 2.79 -15.69
N THR A 42 12.91 3.42 -14.84
CA THR A 42 14.34 3.67 -15.10
C THR A 42 15.22 2.47 -14.80
N ARG A 43 14.73 1.47 -14.04
CA ARG A 43 15.49 0.28 -13.62
C ARG A 43 14.82 -1.02 -14.07
N PRO A 44 15.58 -2.01 -14.61
CA PRO A 44 15.07 -3.33 -14.93
C PRO A 44 14.55 -4.06 -13.69
N LEU A 45 13.45 -4.80 -13.83
CA LEU A 45 12.80 -5.50 -12.71
C LEU A 45 13.71 -6.55 -12.05
N ASP A 46 14.49 -7.27 -12.84
CA ASP A 46 15.43 -8.29 -12.34
C ASP A 46 16.54 -7.68 -11.45
N ALA A 47 17.04 -6.50 -11.80
CA ALA A 47 17.98 -5.76 -10.98
C ALA A 47 17.30 -5.29 -9.67
N VAL A 48 16.07 -4.75 -9.76
CA VAL A 48 15.29 -4.36 -8.58
C VAL A 48 15.09 -5.53 -7.63
N LEU A 49 14.68 -6.69 -8.13
CA LEU A 49 14.43 -7.88 -7.31
C LEU A 49 15.68 -8.38 -6.58
N ARG A 50 16.87 -8.32 -7.24
CA ARG A 50 18.14 -8.72 -6.63
C ARG A 50 18.65 -7.73 -5.58
N GLU A 51 18.46 -6.45 -5.82
CA GLU A 51 19.06 -5.38 -5.01
C GLU A 51 18.12 -4.83 -3.92
N ARG A 52 16.81 -5.06 -4.07
CA ARG A 52 15.83 -4.56 -3.11
C ARG A 52 16.13 -5.00 -1.69
N ARG A 53 16.15 -4.04 -0.79
CA ARG A 53 16.22 -4.24 0.67
C ARG A 53 15.14 -3.39 1.33
N SER A 54 14.68 -3.80 2.51
CA SER A 54 13.84 -2.95 3.36
C SER A 54 14.73 -1.90 4.03
N VAL A 55 14.48 -0.64 3.74
CA VAL A 55 15.25 0.49 4.26
C VAL A 55 14.36 1.29 5.22
N ARG A 56 14.87 1.56 6.42
CA ARG A 56 14.17 2.28 7.49
C ARG A 56 14.78 3.63 7.84
N ALA A 57 15.87 4.02 7.19
CA ALA A 57 16.46 5.34 7.31
C ALA A 57 16.43 6.00 5.93
N PHE A 58 15.80 7.15 5.84
CA PHE A 58 15.63 7.88 4.59
C PHE A 58 16.32 9.22 4.65
N ALA A 59 16.66 9.80 3.48
CA ALA A 59 17.09 11.18 3.43
C ALA A 59 15.92 12.11 3.85
N PRO A 60 16.20 13.18 4.61
CA PRO A 60 15.22 14.19 4.96
C PRO A 60 14.94 15.11 3.75
N ARG A 61 14.54 14.51 2.63
CA ARG A 61 14.27 15.20 1.37
C ARG A 61 12.83 14.92 0.95
N PRO A 62 12.05 15.96 0.63
CA PRO A 62 10.71 15.80 0.10
C PRO A 62 10.69 14.96 -1.19
N LEU A 63 9.60 14.25 -1.42
CA LEU A 63 9.34 13.54 -2.67
C LEU A 63 8.39 14.36 -3.54
N ALA A 64 8.61 14.36 -4.86
CA ALA A 64 7.69 14.99 -5.79
C ALA A 64 6.36 14.22 -5.85
N ALA A 65 5.23 14.94 -5.76
CA ALA A 65 3.89 14.32 -5.87
C ALA A 65 3.69 13.64 -7.23
N THR A 66 4.28 14.17 -8.30
CA THR A 66 4.23 13.57 -9.65
C THR A 66 4.90 12.21 -9.70
N LEU A 67 6.04 12.03 -9.04
CA LEU A 67 6.73 10.75 -8.93
C LEU A 67 5.85 9.71 -8.22
N LEU A 68 5.18 10.10 -7.13
CA LEU A 68 4.27 9.23 -6.39
C LEU A 68 3.04 8.87 -7.22
N THR A 69 2.53 9.79 -8.05
CA THR A 69 1.46 9.51 -9.01
C THR A 69 1.87 8.40 -9.99
N ASP A 70 3.07 8.49 -10.58
CA ASP A 70 3.59 7.47 -11.49
C ASP A 70 3.75 6.10 -10.81
N VAL A 71 4.28 6.11 -9.59
CA VAL A 71 4.42 4.89 -8.77
C VAL A 71 3.07 4.22 -8.53
N PHE A 72 2.05 4.99 -8.14
CA PHE A 72 0.73 4.46 -7.81
C PHE A 72 -0.05 4.03 -9.06
N ALA A 73 0.03 4.79 -10.15
CA ALA A 73 -0.60 4.44 -11.42
C ALA A 73 -0.06 3.10 -11.96
N ARG A 74 1.26 2.90 -11.91
CA ARG A 74 1.90 1.66 -12.33
C ARG A 74 1.51 0.48 -11.43
N ALA A 75 1.47 0.69 -10.11
CA ALA A 75 1.06 -0.32 -9.15
C ALA A 75 -0.41 -0.74 -9.37
N LEU A 76 -1.31 0.23 -9.58
CA LEU A 76 -2.71 -0.03 -9.85
C LEU A 76 -2.90 -0.77 -11.18
N ALA A 77 -2.18 -0.37 -12.23
CA ALA A 77 -2.20 -1.06 -13.52
C ALA A 77 -1.75 -2.53 -13.40
N THR A 78 -0.74 -2.80 -12.56
CA THR A 78 -0.28 -4.15 -12.27
C THR A 78 -1.35 -4.96 -11.52
N GLN A 79 -1.97 -4.35 -10.51
CA GLN A 79 -3.07 -4.94 -9.75
C GLN A 79 -4.26 -5.29 -10.65
N THR A 80 -4.65 -4.38 -11.54
CA THR A 80 -5.78 -4.58 -12.47
C THR A 80 -5.52 -5.72 -13.46
N ARG A 81 -4.29 -5.86 -13.93
CA ARG A 81 -3.89 -6.98 -14.80
C ARG A 81 -3.89 -8.33 -14.06
N GLN A 82 -3.40 -8.36 -12.84
CA GLN A 82 -3.34 -9.56 -12.00
C GLN A 82 -4.74 -10.03 -11.56
N TRP A 83 -5.60 -9.07 -11.24
CA TRP A 83 -6.94 -9.29 -10.70
C TRP A 83 -7.99 -8.50 -11.51
N PRO A 84 -8.25 -8.88 -12.77
CA PRO A 84 -9.26 -8.20 -13.57
C PRO A 84 -10.61 -8.18 -12.85
N VAL A 85 -11.22 -6.99 -12.74
CA VAL A 85 -12.49 -6.80 -12.02
C VAL A 85 -13.60 -7.69 -12.59
N ALA A 86 -13.65 -7.88 -13.91
CA ALA A 86 -14.63 -8.74 -14.56
C ALA A 86 -14.56 -10.20 -14.07
N ARG A 87 -13.37 -10.67 -13.66
CA ARG A 87 -13.16 -12.05 -13.19
C ARG A 87 -13.19 -12.20 -11.68
N HIS A 88 -12.68 -11.20 -10.97
CA HIS A 88 -12.40 -11.29 -9.53
C HIS A 88 -13.19 -10.30 -8.68
N GLY A 89 -14.04 -9.48 -9.29
CA GLY A 89 -14.76 -8.40 -8.61
C GLY A 89 -13.83 -7.27 -8.16
N ASP A 90 -14.41 -6.14 -7.76
CA ASP A 90 -13.69 -5.04 -7.13
C ASP A 90 -13.43 -5.37 -5.64
N ALA A 91 -12.19 -5.34 -5.22
CA ALA A 91 -11.82 -5.51 -3.82
C ALA A 91 -12.09 -4.26 -2.98
N GLY A 92 -12.49 -3.15 -3.58
CA GLY A 92 -12.69 -1.89 -2.86
C GLY A 92 -11.40 -1.31 -2.28
N LEU A 93 -10.21 -1.74 -2.77
CA LEU A 93 -8.93 -1.20 -2.32
C LEU A 93 -8.73 0.23 -2.79
N ARG A 94 -8.11 1.03 -1.94
CA ARG A 94 -7.78 2.44 -2.21
C ARG A 94 -6.35 2.70 -1.75
N ILE A 95 -5.66 3.59 -2.44
CA ILE A 95 -4.35 4.09 -2.02
C ILE A 95 -4.57 5.44 -1.33
N VAL A 96 -4.07 5.55 -0.12
CA VAL A 96 -4.01 6.80 0.64
C VAL A 96 -2.54 7.11 0.86
N LEU A 97 -2.14 8.33 0.58
CA LEU A 97 -0.80 8.84 0.84
C LEU A 97 -0.83 9.57 2.19
N ALA A 98 0.01 9.14 3.13
CA ALA A 98 0.41 10.02 4.23
C ALA A 98 1.66 10.77 3.76
N ALA A 99 1.58 12.10 3.79
CA ALA A 99 2.56 13.01 3.19
C ALA A 99 3.26 13.88 4.23
N PRO A 100 4.16 13.34 5.08
CA PRO A 100 4.93 14.17 6.02
C PRO A 100 5.75 15.23 5.30
N ALA A 101 6.40 14.85 4.16
CA ALA A 101 7.24 15.73 3.36
C ALA A 101 7.12 15.39 1.87
N VAL A 102 6.05 15.86 1.22
CA VAL A 102 5.80 15.69 -0.22
C VAL A 102 5.60 17.07 -0.85
N ASP A 103 6.36 17.38 -1.91
CA ASP A 103 6.28 18.66 -2.60
C ASP A 103 4.89 18.89 -3.19
N GLY A 104 4.33 20.05 -2.88
CA GLY A 104 3.01 20.46 -3.36
C GLY A 104 1.82 19.88 -2.56
N LEU A 105 2.07 19.10 -1.51
CA LEU A 105 1.03 18.59 -0.62
C LEU A 105 1.23 19.07 0.82
N ALA A 106 0.13 19.37 1.50
CA ALA A 106 0.18 19.64 2.93
C ALA A 106 0.52 18.36 3.71
N PRO A 107 1.16 18.47 4.90
CA PRO A 107 1.38 17.34 5.81
C PRO A 107 0.05 16.77 6.33
N ASP A 108 -0.55 15.84 5.57
CA ASP A 108 -1.87 15.26 5.83
C ASP A 108 -1.99 13.88 5.18
N LEU A 109 -3.14 13.24 5.35
CA LEU A 109 -3.57 12.12 4.55
C LEU A 109 -4.23 12.61 3.25
N HIS A 110 -3.85 12.02 2.14
CA HIS A 110 -4.41 12.33 0.82
C HIS A 110 -4.91 11.06 0.16
N ARG A 111 -6.18 11.01 -0.23
CA ARG A 111 -6.67 9.94 -1.09
C ARG A 111 -6.12 10.16 -2.49
N TRP A 112 -5.48 9.15 -3.04
CA TRP A 112 -5.05 9.18 -4.42
C TRP A 112 -6.14 8.60 -5.35
N ASP A 113 -6.35 9.28 -6.45
CA ASP A 113 -7.26 8.91 -7.51
C ASP A 113 -6.53 9.03 -8.86
N PRO A 114 -6.61 8.02 -9.76
CA PRO A 114 -5.86 8.06 -11.02
C PRO A 114 -6.29 9.19 -11.97
N GLU A 115 -7.52 9.67 -11.87
CA GLU A 115 -8.05 10.74 -12.73
C GLU A 115 -7.89 12.14 -12.10
N HIS A 116 -7.94 12.22 -10.78
CA HIS A 116 -8.04 13.49 -10.06
C HIS A 116 -6.81 13.80 -9.19
N GLY A 117 -5.83 12.87 -9.12
CA GLY A 117 -4.64 13.03 -8.30
C GLY A 117 -4.89 12.93 -6.79
N PHE A 118 -4.15 13.71 -6.01
CA PHE A 118 -4.21 13.69 -4.55
C PHE A 118 -5.29 14.65 -4.03
N ARG A 119 -6.19 14.12 -3.20
CA ARG A 119 -7.24 14.89 -2.52
C ARG A 119 -7.06 14.78 -1.01
N PRO A 120 -6.94 15.91 -0.26
CA PRO A 120 -6.74 15.88 1.18
C PRO A 120 -7.95 15.26 1.88
N LEU A 121 -7.68 14.52 2.95
CA LEU A 121 -8.70 13.95 3.84
C LEU A 121 -8.95 14.82 5.09
N HIS A 122 -8.19 15.89 5.23
CA HIS A 122 -8.28 16.81 6.38
C HIS A 122 -8.16 16.13 7.75
N ALA A 123 -7.28 15.10 7.80
CA ALA A 123 -6.99 14.35 9.02
C ALA A 123 -6.02 15.08 9.96
N GLY A 124 -5.31 16.06 9.42
CA GLY A 124 -4.30 16.84 10.13
C GLY A 124 -2.92 16.18 10.22
N PRO A 125 -1.89 16.95 10.60
CA PRO A 125 -0.50 16.49 10.61
C PRO A 125 -0.20 15.44 11.70
N ASP A 126 -1.01 15.34 12.73
CA ASP A 126 -0.77 14.40 13.84
C ASP A 126 -0.85 12.94 13.41
N VAL A 127 -1.70 12.63 12.42
CA VAL A 127 -1.80 11.27 11.87
C VAL A 127 -0.53 10.89 11.11
N THR A 128 0.04 11.80 10.32
CA THR A 128 1.30 11.57 9.62
C THR A 128 2.47 11.47 10.59
N ARG A 129 2.50 12.29 11.62
CA ARG A 129 3.51 12.24 12.69
C ARG A 129 3.48 10.91 13.43
N SER A 130 2.28 10.43 13.78
CA SER A 130 2.15 9.14 14.47
C SER A 130 2.67 7.96 13.65
N LEU A 131 2.59 8.01 12.31
CA LEU A 131 3.19 7.01 11.45
C LEU A 131 4.73 7.07 11.49
N CYS A 132 5.31 8.28 11.49
CA CYS A 132 6.75 8.46 11.64
C CYS A 132 7.24 7.90 12.99
N GLU A 133 6.58 8.26 14.07
CA GLU A 133 6.91 7.78 15.43
C GLU A 133 6.76 6.26 15.58
N ALA A 134 5.72 5.68 14.95
CA ALA A 134 5.44 4.25 15.06
C ALA A 134 6.36 3.38 14.21
N TYR A 135 6.96 3.92 13.14
CA TYR A 135 7.68 3.09 12.18
C TYR A 135 9.02 3.68 11.73
N THR A 136 9.04 4.80 11.02
CA THR A 136 10.25 5.38 10.45
C THR A 136 10.02 6.80 9.92
N ASP A 137 11.06 7.64 9.92
CA ASP A 137 11.07 8.98 9.33
C ASP A 137 11.12 8.93 7.80
N ALA A 138 10.03 8.48 7.17
CA ALA A 138 9.89 8.51 5.72
C ALA A 138 9.20 9.79 5.26
N PRO A 139 9.61 10.41 4.16
CA PRO A 139 8.91 11.57 3.59
C PRO A 139 7.52 11.25 3.07
N ALA A 140 7.22 9.98 2.79
CA ALA A 140 5.91 9.55 2.32
C ALA A 140 5.59 8.11 2.76
N PHE A 141 4.30 7.83 3.02
CA PHE A 141 3.81 6.47 3.26
C PHE A 141 2.64 6.19 2.32
N ALA A 142 2.76 5.15 1.50
CA ALA A 142 1.64 4.61 0.75
C ALA A 142 0.85 3.65 1.64
N LEU A 143 -0.39 3.98 1.91
CA LEU A 143 -1.30 3.22 2.76
C LEU A 143 -2.32 2.51 1.86
N VAL A 144 -2.33 1.19 1.90
CA VAL A 144 -3.38 0.40 1.25
C VAL A 144 -4.54 0.28 2.21
N CYS A 145 -5.69 0.79 1.79
CA CYS A 145 -6.90 0.85 2.59
C CYS A 145 -8.04 0.12 1.88
N GLY A 146 -8.96 -0.45 2.62
CA GLY A 146 -10.11 -1.15 2.05
C GLY A 146 -11.12 -1.55 3.11
N ALA A 147 -12.29 -1.96 2.67
CA ALA A 147 -13.34 -2.52 3.50
C ALA A 147 -13.81 -3.84 2.91
N PRO A 148 -14.10 -4.85 3.72
CA PRO A 148 -14.69 -6.07 3.23
C PRO A 148 -16.05 -5.77 2.61
N GLY A 149 -16.24 -6.16 1.34
CA GLY A 149 -17.53 -6.10 0.65
C GLY A 149 -18.37 -7.32 0.97
N GLY A 150 -19.60 -7.13 1.44
CA GLY A 150 -20.51 -8.25 1.75
C GLY A 150 -20.37 -8.81 3.16
N THR A 151 -20.68 -10.11 3.36
CA THR A 151 -20.52 -10.76 4.68
C THR A 151 -19.04 -10.82 5.04
N ALA A 152 -18.68 -10.17 6.13
CA ALA A 152 -17.32 -9.76 6.49
C ALA A 152 -16.30 -10.91 6.50
N ASP A 153 -16.67 -12.11 6.94
CA ASP A 153 -15.71 -13.15 7.28
C ASP A 153 -15.10 -13.87 6.07
N ALA A 154 -15.88 -14.15 5.03
CA ALA A 154 -15.38 -14.85 3.85
C ALA A 154 -14.59 -13.94 2.89
N ALA A 155 -14.85 -12.62 2.90
CA ALA A 155 -14.19 -11.66 2.02
C ALA A 155 -12.86 -11.11 2.59
N TYR A 156 -12.68 -11.16 3.90
CA TYR A 156 -11.53 -10.53 4.56
C TYR A 156 -10.17 -11.16 4.20
N PRO A 157 -9.97 -12.48 4.18
CA PRO A 157 -8.71 -13.08 3.75
C PRO A 157 -8.35 -12.72 2.31
N ALA A 158 -9.34 -12.73 1.40
CA ALA A 158 -9.14 -12.31 0.01
C ALA A 158 -8.76 -10.83 -0.10
N LEU A 159 -9.40 -9.97 0.71
CA LEU A 159 -9.05 -8.55 0.81
C LEU A 159 -7.60 -8.36 1.25
N LEU A 160 -7.15 -9.08 2.30
CA LEU A 160 -5.78 -8.99 2.81
C LEU A 160 -4.77 -9.47 1.77
N THR A 161 -5.05 -10.58 1.07
CA THR A 161 -4.19 -11.09 -0.01
C THR A 161 -4.03 -10.05 -1.11
N ARG A 162 -5.12 -9.44 -1.55
CA ARG A 162 -5.10 -8.42 -2.59
C ARG A 162 -4.46 -7.11 -2.11
N ALA A 163 -4.65 -6.75 -0.83
CA ALA A 163 -3.97 -5.59 -0.22
C ALA A 163 -2.44 -5.80 -0.18
N GLY A 164 -1.99 -6.99 0.21
CA GLY A 164 -0.57 -7.35 0.17
C GLY A 164 0.01 -7.32 -1.26
N ALA A 165 -0.73 -7.85 -2.25
CA ALA A 165 -0.34 -7.79 -3.66
C ALA A 165 -0.22 -6.35 -4.17
N LEU A 166 -1.17 -5.46 -3.84
CA LEU A 166 -1.10 -4.05 -4.18
C LEU A 166 0.07 -3.36 -3.48
N GLY A 167 0.27 -3.61 -2.19
CA GLY A 167 1.42 -3.07 -1.45
C GLY A 167 2.75 -3.51 -2.05
N HIS A 168 2.86 -4.77 -2.47
CA HIS A 168 4.05 -5.27 -3.17
C HIS A 168 4.23 -4.61 -4.55
N ALA A 169 3.16 -4.40 -5.31
CA ALA A 169 3.21 -3.68 -6.58
C ALA A 169 3.67 -2.23 -6.40
N ILE A 170 3.22 -1.54 -5.34
CA ILE A 170 3.69 -0.19 -4.97
C ILE A 170 5.19 -0.23 -4.68
N LEU A 171 5.64 -1.18 -3.86
CA LEU A 171 7.06 -1.34 -3.51
C LEU A 171 7.92 -1.54 -4.76
N LEU A 172 7.57 -2.47 -5.63
CA LEU A 172 8.33 -2.73 -6.85
C LEU A 172 8.32 -1.53 -7.79
N SER A 173 7.16 -0.91 -7.97
CA SER A 173 7.05 0.31 -8.78
C SER A 173 7.96 1.43 -8.24
N ALA A 174 7.93 1.68 -6.94
CA ALA A 174 8.79 2.70 -6.31
C ALA A 174 10.28 2.39 -6.51
N CYS A 175 10.69 1.13 -6.30
CA CYS A 175 12.09 0.71 -6.54
C CYS A 175 12.51 0.87 -8.01
N THR A 176 11.62 0.64 -8.98
CA THR A 176 11.94 0.88 -10.40
C THR A 176 12.11 2.36 -10.74
N HIS A 177 11.53 3.24 -9.94
CA HIS A 177 11.72 4.70 -10.01
C HIS A 177 12.87 5.21 -9.13
N GLY A 178 13.68 4.31 -8.59
CA GLY A 178 14.87 4.67 -7.80
C GLY A 178 14.58 5.04 -6.34
N LEU A 179 13.35 4.85 -5.86
CA LEU A 179 13.03 5.06 -4.45
C LEU A 179 13.47 3.86 -3.59
N LEU A 180 13.84 4.16 -2.35
CA LEU A 180 14.00 3.19 -1.30
C LEU A 180 12.67 2.96 -0.60
N CYS A 181 12.43 1.74 -0.13
CA CYS A 181 11.15 1.34 0.41
C CYS A 181 11.28 0.44 1.63
N SER A 182 10.29 0.51 2.51
CA SER A 182 10.12 -0.46 3.58
C SER A 182 8.64 -0.82 3.74
N PRO A 183 8.25 -2.09 3.51
CA PRO A 183 6.89 -2.54 3.74
C PRO A 183 6.65 -2.79 5.23
N TRP A 184 5.46 -2.48 5.70
CA TRP A 184 5.03 -2.69 7.08
C TRP A 184 3.57 -3.17 7.13
N GLY A 185 3.36 -4.32 7.77
CA GLY A 185 2.03 -4.92 7.95
C GLY A 185 1.21 -4.34 9.10
N GLY A 186 1.75 -3.38 9.85
CA GLY A 186 1.02 -2.75 10.94
C GLY A 186 -0.14 -1.89 10.43
N ALA A 187 -1.34 -2.11 10.99
CA ALA A 187 -2.53 -1.31 10.71
C ALA A 187 -2.70 -0.22 11.77
N GLY A 188 -2.61 1.04 11.36
CA GLY A 188 -2.76 2.18 12.27
C GLY A 188 -4.23 2.43 12.62
N HIS A 189 -4.57 2.38 13.91
CA HIS A 189 -5.92 2.76 14.38
C HIS A 189 -6.24 4.23 14.08
N GLN A 190 -5.26 5.12 14.20
CA GLN A 190 -5.41 6.55 13.91
C GLN A 190 -5.74 6.79 12.43
N VAL A 191 -5.03 6.13 11.51
CA VAL A 191 -5.33 6.18 10.07
C VAL A 191 -6.74 5.67 9.80
N THR A 192 -7.12 4.54 10.38
CA THR A 192 -8.48 3.99 10.22
C THR A 192 -9.54 4.93 10.78
N GLY A 193 -9.27 5.59 11.91
CA GLY A 193 -10.14 6.62 12.51
C GLY A 193 -10.32 7.82 11.58
N ALA A 194 -9.23 8.34 11.03
CA ALA A 194 -9.25 9.47 10.10
C ALA A 194 -10.02 9.14 8.80
N LEU A 195 -9.83 7.93 8.26
CA LEU A 195 -10.59 7.46 7.09
C LEU A 195 -12.10 7.43 7.36
N ARG A 196 -12.51 6.97 8.53
CA ARG A 196 -13.92 6.94 8.93
C ARG A 196 -14.50 8.34 9.12
N ALA A 197 -13.75 9.22 9.75
CA ALA A 197 -14.14 10.61 9.96
C ALA A 197 -14.34 11.37 8.63
N SER A 198 -13.57 11.03 7.59
CA SER A 198 -13.73 11.58 6.23
C SER A 198 -14.85 10.90 5.40
N GLY A 199 -15.73 10.12 6.03
CA GLY A 199 -16.84 9.44 5.36
C GLY A 199 -16.47 8.13 4.64
N GLY A 200 -15.24 7.65 4.82
CA GLY A 200 -14.78 6.38 4.25
C GLY A 200 -15.12 5.18 5.14
N ALA A 201 -15.63 4.08 4.56
CA ALA A 201 -15.85 2.82 5.26
C ALA A 201 -14.59 1.94 5.35
N GLY A 202 -13.43 2.44 4.91
CA GLY A 202 -12.22 1.66 4.78
C GLY A 202 -11.44 1.50 6.09
N ARG A 203 -10.58 0.48 6.11
CA ARG A 203 -9.57 0.23 7.15
C ARG A 203 -8.19 0.33 6.52
N HIS A 204 -7.22 0.80 7.30
CA HIS A 204 -5.82 0.69 6.94
C HIS A 204 -5.38 -0.78 7.05
N LEU A 205 -4.84 -1.35 5.98
CA LEU A 205 -4.50 -2.76 5.87
C LEU A 205 -2.99 -3.01 5.72
N PHE A 206 -2.27 -2.10 5.04
CA PHE A 206 -0.86 -2.29 4.73
C PHE A 206 -0.17 -0.96 4.46
N THR A 207 1.11 -0.83 4.79
CA THR A 207 1.91 0.38 4.60
C THR A 207 3.17 0.08 3.79
N VAL A 208 3.55 1.02 2.92
CA VAL A 208 4.88 1.07 2.30
C VAL A 208 5.47 2.45 2.56
N ALA A 209 6.51 2.51 3.38
CA ALA A 209 7.30 3.72 3.55
C ALA A 209 8.17 3.96 2.31
N LEU A 210 8.23 5.20 1.83
CA LEU A 210 8.88 5.61 0.59
C LEU A 210 9.81 6.79 0.84
N GLY A 211 11.00 6.75 0.27
CA GLY A 211 11.97 7.84 0.39
C GLY A 211 13.17 7.67 -0.53
N THR A 212 14.16 8.51 -0.37
CA THR A 212 15.46 8.44 -1.08
C THR A 212 16.58 8.06 -0.14
N ALA A 213 17.72 7.63 -0.70
CA ALA A 213 18.92 7.33 0.08
C ALA A 213 19.44 8.58 0.81
N GLY A 214 19.81 8.41 2.08
CA GLY A 214 20.57 9.40 2.80
C GLY A 214 22.02 9.49 2.33
N PRO A 215 22.77 10.54 2.72
CA PRO A 215 24.22 10.63 2.46
C PRO A 215 24.92 9.39 3.03
N GLY A 216 25.70 8.69 2.21
CA GLY A 216 26.44 7.49 2.60
C GLY A 216 25.67 6.16 2.47
N GLN A 217 24.40 6.16 2.12
CA GLN A 217 23.65 4.96 1.77
C GLN A 217 23.69 4.72 0.26
N ALA A 218 24.75 4.06 -0.23
CA ALA A 218 24.72 3.57 -1.61
C ALA A 218 23.67 2.47 -1.75
N PRO A 219 22.87 2.43 -2.83
CA PRO A 219 22.01 1.30 -3.12
C PRO A 219 22.90 0.06 -3.29
N GLY A 220 22.80 -0.89 -2.36
CA GLY A 220 23.60 -2.12 -2.36
C GLY A 220 24.63 -2.28 -1.22
N ALA A 221 24.93 -1.27 -0.43
CA ALA A 221 25.76 -1.44 0.75
C ALA A 221 25.00 -2.21 1.85
N ALA A 222 25.32 -3.48 2.00
CA ALA A 222 24.85 -4.30 3.11
C ALA A 222 25.48 -3.77 4.39
N GLU A 223 24.73 -3.06 5.23
CA GLU A 223 25.09 -2.96 6.64
C GLU A 223 24.90 -4.35 7.26
N GLY A 224 26.01 -5.07 7.40
CA GLY A 224 26.10 -6.24 8.25
C GLY A 224 25.87 -5.80 9.70
N ARG A 225 24.64 -5.76 10.14
CA ARG A 225 24.30 -5.81 11.57
C ARG A 225 23.96 -7.24 11.92
N ALA A 226 24.85 -7.79 12.74
CA ALA A 226 24.72 -9.08 13.40
C ALA A 226 23.33 -9.24 14.02
N ALA A 227 22.81 -10.46 13.82
CA ALA A 227 21.66 -10.97 14.54
C ALA A 227 21.87 -10.86 16.07
N CYS A 228 20.88 -10.34 16.75
CA CYS A 228 20.53 -10.74 18.10
C CYS A 228 19.16 -11.40 18.06
#